data_a3be93ada5a1616f6d1af98ab135a7d7
#
_entry.id   a3be93ada5a1616f6d1af98ab135a7d7
#
_cell.length_a   1.000
_cell.length_b   1.000
_cell.length_c   1.000
_cell.angle_alpha   90.00
_cell.angle_beta   90.00
_cell.angle_gamma   90.00
#
_symmetry.space_group_name_H-M   'P 1'
#
loop_
_entity.id
_entity.type
_entity.pdbx_description
1 polymer ?
#
loop_
_entity_poly.entity_id
_entity_poly.type
_entity_poly.pdbx_seq_one_letter_code
_entity_poly.pdbx_strand_id
1 'polypeptide(L)'
;MRAFFSYFDSVKNENTAEASTALAQFQNRKPYWSDPLSPSGYIVPLGFLNEAGVQTDDPAFVAGQPTVVHAVYARGVCDFGATYIDARTYPGLQDAFPDVLTKVTVVWRTPNVIPYDTLVFASSMDNNMRRTLTRAFVDAMDTPDGSSAMQTLYGMDAMQVAQDGQYQDFRKVVKASGLDLKNLVK
;
A
#
# COMPACT_ATOMS: atom_id res chain seq x y z
N MET A 1 -7.89 12.13 -23.94
CA MET A 1 -7.66 11.87 -22.51
C MET A 1 -6.58 12.84 -22.03
N ARG A 2 -6.82 13.71 -21.04
CA ARG A 2 -5.77 14.58 -20.48
C ARG A 2 -4.79 13.70 -19.71
N ALA A 3 -3.49 13.86 -19.93
CA ALA A 3 -2.46 13.25 -19.11
C ALA A 3 -2.52 13.83 -17.70
N PHE A 4 -2.31 13.01 -16.69
CA PHE A 4 -2.16 13.47 -15.30
C PHE A 4 -0.77 14.08 -15.11
N PHE A 5 -0.69 15.14 -14.32
CA PHE A 5 0.57 15.73 -13.92
C PHE A 5 1.17 14.92 -12.77
N SER A 6 2.49 14.69 -12.81
CA SER A 6 3.24 14.14 -11.70
C SER A 6 3.51 15.24 -10.67
N TYR A 7 3.16 14.94 -9.42
CA TYR A 7 3.58 15.70 -8.24
C TYR A 7 4.54 14.87 -7.37
N PHE A 8 5.27 13.96 -8.01
CA PHE A 8 6.28 13.14 -7.39
C PHE A 8 7.61 13.30 -8.13
N ASP A 9 8.64 13.75 -7.40
CA ASP A 9 10.01 13.83 -7.89
C ASP A 9 10.70 12.49 -7.59
N SER A 10 10.89 11.68 -8.64
CA SER A 10 11.50 10.35 -8.51
C SER A 10 13.00 10.40 -8.17
N VAL A 11 13.69 11.51 -8.44
CA VAL A 11 15.11 11.67 -8.13
C VAL A 11 15.30 11.96 -6.65
N LYS A 12 14.48 12.85 -6.10
CA LYS A 12 14.49 13.19 -4.68
C LYS A 12 13.67 12.22 -3.82
N ASN A 13 12.84 11.39 -4.46
CA ASN A 13 11.90 10.48 -3.81
C ASN A 13 10.91 11.19 -2.87
N GLU A 14 10.41 12.34 -3.30
CA GLU A 14 9.51 13.19 -2.51
C GLU A 14 8.34 13.75 -3.34
N ASN A 15 7.24 14.07 -2.67
CA ASN A 15 6.14 14.79 -3.31
C ASN A 15 6.47 16.28 -3.44
N THR A 16 6.08 16.87 -4.57
CA THR A 16 6.25 18.30 -4.87
C THR A 16 5.00 19.13 -4.57
N ALA A 17 3.92 18.48 -4.14
CA ALA A 17 2.67 19.13 -3.72
C ALA A 17 1.94 18.32 -2.66
N GLU A 18 1.06 18.98 -1.93
CA GLU A 18 0.16 18.36 -0.96
C GLU A 18 -0.88 17.45 -1.65
N ALA A 19 -1.41 16.49 -0.87
CA ALA A 19 -2.40 15.52 -1.35
C ALA A 19 -3.61 16.20 -2.03
N SER A 20 -4.15 17.24 -1.42
CA SER A 20 -5.31 17.98 -1.95
C SER A 20 -5.07 18.56 -3.36
N THR A 21 -3.86 19.03 -3.64
CA THR A 21 -3.48 19.53 -4.96
C THR A 21 -3.24 18.40 -5.95
N ALA A 22 -2.47 17.40 -5.55
CA ALA A 22 -2.08 16.32 -6.44
C ALA A 22 -3.26 15.42 -6.81
N LEU A 23 -4.13 15.10 -5.84
CA LEU A 23 -5.25 14.18 -6.01
C LEU A 23 -6.48 14.83 -6.65
N ALA A 24 -6.61 16.16 -6.62
CA ALA A 24 -7.74 16.88 -7.25
C ALA A 24 -7.96 16.53 -8.73
N GLN A 25 -6.90 16.15 -9.43
CA GLN A 25 -7.00 15.75 -10.84
C GLN A 25 -7.74 14.41 -11.06
N PHE A 26 -7.98 13.64 -9.99
CA PHE A 26 -8.76 12.40 -10.03
C PHE A 26 -10.27 12.62 -9.80
N GLN A 27 -10.73 13.85 -9.64
CA GLN A 27 -12.15 14.17 -9.52
C GLN A 27 -12.94 13.63 -10.71
N ASN A 28 -13.98 12.85 -10.45
CA ASN A 28 -14.81 12.18 -11.45
C ASN A 28 -13.99 11.31 -12.43
N ARG A 29 -12.97 10.61 -11.90
CA ARG A 29 -12.15 9.65 -12.63
C ARG A 29 -12.36 8.26 -12.07
N LYS A 30 -12.24 7.25 -12.93
CA LYS A 30 -12.46 5.85 -12.55
C LYS A 30 -11.16 5.19 -12.11
N PRO A 31 -11.06 4.70 -10.86
CA PRO A 31 -9.87 4.04 -10.34
C PRO A 31 -9.83 2.54 -10.64
N TYR A 32 -8.60 1.99 -10.73
CA TYR A 32 -8.30 0.58 -10.53
C TYR A 32 -7.80 0.34 -9.12
N TRP A 33 -8.39 -0.62 -8.41
CA TRP A 33 -7.93 -1.09 -7.10
C TRP A 33 -7.46 -2.54 -7.20
N SER A 34 -6.47 -2.93 -6.38
CA SER A 34 -5.92 -4.28 -6.42
C SER A 34 -6.81 -5.30 -5.73
N ASP A 35 -7.33 -4.97 -4.56
CA ASP A 35 -8.16 -5.85 -3.72
C ASP A 35 -8.87 -5.02 -2.66
N PRO A 36 -10.13 -5.36 -2.27
CA PRO A 36 -10.89 -4.63 -1.25
C PRO A 36 -10.24 -4.59 0.14
N LEU A 37 -9.36 -5.53 0.47
CA LEU A 37 -8.63 -5.59 1.74
C LEU A 37 -7.20 -5.04 1.64
N SER A 38 -6.76 -4.61 0.45
CA SER A 38 -5.40 -4.12 0.25
C SER A 38 -5.19 -2.74 0.89
N PRO A 39 -4.31 -2.59 1.88
CA PRO A 39 -3.99 -1.28 2.43
C PRO A 39 -3.44 -0.32 1.37
N SER A 40 -2.40 -0.72 0.63
CA SER A 40 -1.72 0.12 -0.37
C SER A 40 -2.49 0.27 -1.68
N GLY A 41 -3.22 -0.75 -2.09
CA GLY A 41 -3.93 -0.79 -3.36
C GLY A 41 -5.38 -0.33 -3.30
N TYR A 42 -5.92 0.04 -2.13
CA TYR A 42 -7.29 0.50 -1.98
C TYR A 42 -7.54 1.38 -0.75
N ILE A 43 -7.38 0.84 0.48
CA ILE A 43 -7.90 1.47 1.71
C ILE A 43 -7.23 2.83 1.95
N VAL A 44 -5.91 2.88 1.91
CA VAL A 44 -5.14 4.10 2.17
C VAL A 44 -5.30 5.12 1.05
N PRO A 45 -5.16 4.77 -0.23
CA PRO A 45 -5.47 5.70 -1.33
C PRO A 45 -6.86 6.29 -1.26
N LEU A 46 -7.88 5.48 -0.97
CA LEU A 46 -9.26 5.95 -0.80
C LEU A 46 -9.38 6.95 0.36
N GLY A 47 -8.71 6.67 1.50
CA GLY A 47 -8.68 7.58 2.64
C GLY A 47 -8.14 8.96 2.25
N PHE A 48 -7.02 9.02 1.55
CA PHE A 48 -6.43 10.29 1.08
C PHE A 48 -7.27 10.99 0.03
N LEU A 49 -7.94 10.26 -0.87
CA LEU A 49 -8.88 10.86 -1.83
C LEU A 49 -10.06 11.51 -1.09
N ASN A 50 -10.63 10.83 -0.11
CA ASN A 50 -11.74 11.35 0.69
C ASN A 50 -11.31 12.57 1.52
N GLU A 51 -10.13 12.54 2.17
CA GLU A 51 -9.57 13.69 2.89
C GLU A 51 -9.33 14.90 1.98
N ALA A 52 -8.95 14.65 0.73
CA ALA A 52 -8.77 15.69 -0.29
C ALA A 52 -10.12 16.18 -0.88
N GLY A 53 -11.25 15.60 -0.48
CA GLY A 53 -12.58 15.94 -1.01
C GLY A 53 -12.80 15.45 -2.45
N VAL A 54 -12.02 14.48 -2.91
CA VAL A 54 -12.10 13.95 -4.29
C VAL A 54 -13.09 12.81 -4.36
N GLN A 55 -14.10 12.97 -5.20
CA GLN A 55 -15.05 11.91 -5.53
C GLN A 55 -14.66 11.25 -6.84
N THR A 56 -14.55 9.92 -6.83
CA THR A 56 -14.22 9.12 -8.01
C THR A 56 -15.47 8.46 -8.57
N ASP A 57 -15.40 8.02 -9.83
CA ASP A 57 -16.39 7.15 -10.40
C ASP A 57 -16.30 5.72 -9.80
N ASP A 58 -17.27 4.87 -10.10
CA ASP A 58 -17.32 3.49 -9.64
C ASP A 58 -16.02 2.73 -10.02
N PRO A 59 -15.33 2.14 -9.04
CA PRO A 59 -14.04 1.51 -9.25
C PRO A 59 -14.13 0.19 -10.02
N ALA A 60 -12.99 -0.24 -10.56
CA ALA A 60 -12.77 -1.62 -10.94
C ALA A 60 -11.72 -2.26 -10.03
N PHE A 61 -11.98 -3.49 -9.56
CA PHE A 61 -11.00 -4.29 -8.83
C PHE A 61 -10.34 -5.29 -9.77
N VAL A 62 -8.99 -5.33 -9.71
CA VAL A 62 -8.17 -6.25 -10.50
C VAL A 62 -7.19 -6.96 -9.58
N ALA A 63 -7.12 -8.27 -9.66
CA ALA A 63 -6.28 -9.03 -8.74
C ALA A 63 -4.79 -8.70 -8.91
N GLY A 64 -4.16 -8.24 -7.82
CA GLY A 64 -2.72 -8.00 -7.75
C GLY A 64 -2.26 -6.63 -8.18
N GLN A 65 -1.19 -6.18 -7.57
CA GLN A 65 -0.61 -4.83 -7.72
C GLN A 65 0.00 -4.61 -9.13
N PRO A 66 0.79 -5.56 -9.70
CA PRO A 66 1.27 -5.42 -11.08
C PRO A 66 0.14 -5.37 -12.11
N THR A 67 -0.99 -6.03 -11.84
CA THR A 67 -2.17 -6.00 -12.72
C THR A 67 -2.80 -4.62 -12.77
N VAL A 68 -2.80 -3.87 -11.67
CA VAL A 68 -3.23 -2.45 -11.66
C VAL A 68 -2.37 -1.62 -12.61
N VAL A 69 -1.04 -1.77 -12.54
CA VAL A 69 -0.12 -1.05 -13.43
C VAL A 69 -0.36 -1.43 -14.90
N HIS A 70 -0.50 -2.73 -15.18
CA HIS A 70 -0.81 -3.21 -16.52
C HIS A 70 -2.13 -2.63 -17.06
N ALA A 71 -3.17 -2.61 -16.22
CA ALA A 71 -4.47 -2.10 -16.62
C ALA A 71 -4.42 -0.59 -16.96
N VAL A 72 -3.66 0.21 -16.18
CA VAL A 72 -3.40 1.62 -16.48
C VAL A 72 -2.55 1.77 -17.76
N TYR A 73 -1.50 0.95 -17.93
CA TYR A 73 -0.66 0.94 -19.11
C TYR A 73 -1.44 0.67 -20.38
N ALA A 74 -2.33 -0.31 -20.36
CA ALA A 74 -3.16 -0.70 -21.48
C ALA A 74 -4.25 0.34 -21.84
N ARG A 75 -4.39 1.41 -21.01
CA ARG A 75 -5.43 2.44 -21.17
C ARG A 75 -6.83 1.84 -21.28
N GLY A 76 -7.13 0.95 -20.36
CA GLY A 76 -8.39 0.22 -20.31
C GLY A 76 -9.58 1.08 -19.88
N VAL A 77 -10.42 0.53 -19.01
CA VAL A 77 -11.70 1.13 -18.59
C VAL A 77 -11.53 2.24 -17.55
N CYS A 78 -10.40 2.26 -16.82
CA CYS A 78 -10.15 3.21 -15.72
C CYS A 78 -8.99 4.16 -16.05
N ASP A 79 -8.93 5.28 -15.31
CA ASP A 79 -8.02 6.39 -15.58
C ASP A 79 -6.73 6.33 -14.76
N PHE A 80 -6.79 5.78 -13.55
CA PHE A 80 -5.68 5.71 -12.59
C PHE A 80 -5.81 4.48 -11.69
N GLY A 81 -4.82 4.23 -10.85
CA GLY A 81 -4.87 3.17 -9.85
C GLY A 81 -3.87 3.41 -8.73
N ALA A 82 -3.91 2.58 -7.71
CA ALA A 82 -2.96 2.63 -6.61
C ALA A 82 -2.30 1.28 -6.36
N THR A 83 -1.03 1.34 -5.96
CA THR A 83 -0.21 0.16 -5.70
C THR A 83 0.76 0.42 -4.54
N TYR A 84 1.47 -0.63 -4.09
CA TYR A 84 2.69 -0.42 -3.31
C TYR A 84 3.74 0.31 -4.16
N ILE A 85 4.77 0.81 -3.53
CA ILE A 85 5.92 1.44 -4.16
C ILE A 85 6.90 0.39 -4.70
N ASP A 86 7.39 0.46 -5.83
CA ASP A 86 6.89 0.97 -7.10
C ASP A 86 6.52 -0.25 -7.95
N ALA A 87 5.24 -0.59 -8.00
CA ALA A 87 4.80 -1.81 -8.69
C ALA A 87 5.13 -1.84 -10.20
N ARG A 88 5.52 -0.70 -10.79
CA ARG A 88 6.01 -0.61 -12.18
C ARG A 88 7.36 -1.32 -12.35
N THR A 89 8.12 -1.48 -11.25
CA THR A 89 9.44 -2.15 -11.27
C THR A 89 9.35 -3.66 -11.10
N TYR A 90 8.15 -4.23 -11.02
CA TYR A 90 7.98 -5.67 -10.94
C TYR A 90 8.61 -6.35 -12.17
N PRO A 91 9.55 -7.30 -12.00
CA PRO A 91 10.35 -7.85 -13.11
C PRO A 91 9.51 -8.37 -14.27
N GLY A 92 8.54 -9.23 -14.02
CA GLY A 92 7.67 -9.78 -15.06
C GLY A 92 6.85 -8.74 -15.81
N LEU A 93 6.56 -7.58 -15.18
CA LEU A 93 5.88 -6.47 -15.83
C LEU A 93 6.82 -5.69 -16.75
N GLN A 94 8.05 -5.44 -16.31
CA GLN A 94 9.06 -4.76 -17.14
C GLN A 94 9.51 -5.62 -18.33
N ASP A 95 9.60 -6.94 -18.13
CA ASP A 95 9.90 -7.86 -19.24
C ASP A 95 8.82 -7.82 -20.33
N ALA A 96 7.55 -7.77 -19.93
CA ALA A 96 6.42 -7.71 -20.86
C ALA A 96 6.21 -6.31 -21.46
N PHE A 97 6.52 -5.25 -20.71
CA PHE A 97 6.29 -3.84 -21.08
C PHE A 97 7.52 -2.99 -20.76
N PRO A 98 8.58 -3.03 -21.57
CA PRO A 98 9.85 -2.36 -21.29
C PRO A 98 9.75 -0.83 -21.12
N ASP A 99 8.70 -0.22 -21.67
CA ASP A 99 8.45 1.21 -21.59
C ASP A 99 7.43 1.62 -20.50
N VAL A 100 7.06 0.69 -19.59
CA VAL A 100 6.06 0.93 -18.55
C VAL A 100 6.42 2.12 -17.63
N LEU A 101 7.70 2.29 -17.32
CA LEU A 101 8.16 3.40 -16.45
C LEU A 101 7.97 4.78 -17.09
N THR A 102 7.93 4.87 -18.41
CA THR A 102 7.70 6.12 -19.14
C THR A 102 6.23 6.35 -19.46
N LYS A 103 5.45 5.28 -19.63
CA LYS A 103 4.02 5.37 -19.98
C LYS A 103 3.10 5.46 -18.78
N VAL A 104 3.48 4.87 -17.66
CA VAL A 104 2.71 4.93 -16.39
C VAL A 104 3.41 5.86 -15.41
N THR A 105 2.82 7.01 -15.20
CA THR A 105 3.38 8.08 -14.36
C THR A 105 2.93 7.89 -12.91
N VAL A 106 3.87 8.00 -11.95
CA VAL A 106 3.53 8.18 -10.53
C VAL A 106 3.05 9.60 -10.36
N VAL A 107 1.81 9.77 -9.91
CA VAL A 107 1.21 11.08 -9.70
C VAL A 107 1.58 11.64 -8.34
N TRP A 108 1.45 10.83 -7.32
CA TRP A 108 1.67 11.20 -5.92
C TRP A 108 1.93 9.95 -5.09
N ARG A 109 2.68 10.08 -4.01
CA ARG A 109 2.99 9.00 -3.08
C ARG A 109 2.38 9.28 -1.72
N THR A 110 1.63 8.34 -1.17
CA THR A 110 1.12 8.46 0.19
C THR A 110 2.26 8.52 1.21
N PRO A 111 2.12 9.25 2.32
CA PRO A 111 3.03 9.13 3.44
C PRO A 111 3.14 7.67 3.91
N ASN A 112 4.22 7.35 4.62
CA ASN A 112 4.43 6.01 5.17
C ASN A 112 3.54 5.77 6.40
N VAL A 113 2.25 5.53 6.17
CA VAL A 113 1.24 5.32 7.21
C VAL A 113 0.84 3.85 7.37
N ILE A 114 1.17 2.99 6.40
CA ILE A 114 0.87 1.55 6.47
C ILE A 114 1.87 0.91 7.42
N PRO A 115 1.43 0.27 8.52
CA PRO A 115 2.32 -0.46 9.42
C PRO A 115 2.98 -1.62 8.68
N TYR A 116 4.16 -2.01 9.16
CA TYR A 116 4.80 -3.24 8.71
C TYR A 116 3.97 -4.48 9.08
N ASP A 117 4.25 -5.59 8.43
CA ASP A 117 3.65 -6.88 8.73
C ASP A 117 3.81 -7.23 10.21
N THR A 118 2.77 -7.82 10.80
CA THR A 118 2.69 -8.01 12.24
C THR A 118 2.35 -9.46 12.58
N LEU A 119 3.15 -10.07 13.45
CA LEU A 119 2.80 -11.32 14.09
C LEU A 119 1.76 -11.07 15.19
N VAL A 120 0.62 -11.73 15.09
CA VAL A 120 -0.45 -11.61 16.09
C VAL A 120 -0.74 -12.97 16.74
N PHE A 121 -1.10 -12.92 18.01
CA PHE A 121 -1.51 -14.10 18.77
C PHE A 121 -3.02 -14.09 19.04
N ALA A 122 -3.63 -15.28 19.05
CA ALA A 122 -5.03 -15.39 19.45
C ALA A 122 -5.26 -14.82 20.85
N SER A 123 -6.39 -14.14 21.06
CA SER A 123 -6.73 -13.56 22.37
C SER A 123 -6.84 -14.60 23.48
N SER A 124 -7.16 -15.86 23.14
CA SER A 124 -7.22 -16.99 24.06
C SER A 124 -5.86 -17.58 24.45
N MET A 125 -4.75 -17.14 23.81
CA MET A 125 -3.42 -17.66 24.16
C MET A 125 -3.01 -17.22 25.56
N ASP A 126 -2.44 -18.17 26.32
CA ASP A 126 -1.90 -17.91 27.67
C ASP A 126 -0.83 -16.79 27.63
N ASN A 127 -0.85 -15.93 28.63
CA ASN A 127 0.05 -14.77 28.68
C ASN A 127 1.54 -15.13 28.81
N ASN A 128 1.87 -16.26 29.48
CA ASN A 128 3.27 -16.70 29.59
C ASN A 128 3.76 -17.22 28.23
N MET A 129 2.93 -18.02 27.55
CA MET A 129 3.22 -18.50 26.21
C MET A 129 3.41 -17.33 25.24
N ARG A 130 2.51 -16.35 25.27
CA ARG A 130 2.60 -15.13 24.44
C ARG A 130 3.93 -14.40 24.66
N ARG A 131 4.31 -14.14 25.91
CA ARG A 131 5.59 -13.50 26.23
C ARG A 131 6.79 -14.33 25.78
N THR A 132 6.75 -15.63 25.98
CA THR A 132 7.82 -16.55 25.56
C THR A 132 8.01 -16.52 24.05
N LEU A 133 6.92 -16.64 23.28
CA LEU A 133 6.98 -16.60 21.83
C LEU A 133 7.41 -15.21 21.31
N THR A 134 6.88 -14.13 21.87
CA THR A 134 7.29 -12.77 21.49
C THR A 134 8.79 -12.59 21.62
N ARG A 135 9.36 -13.03 22.78
CA ARG A 135 10.81 -12.95 23.00
C ARG A 135 11.56 -13.84 22.02
N ALA A 136 11.12 -15.08 21.83
CA ALA A 136 11.79 -16.02 20.93
C ALA A 136 11.85 -15.50 19.48
N PHE A 137 10.79 -14.87 18.99
CA PHE A 137 10.80 -14.25 17.65
C PHE A 137 11.75 -13.07 17.54
N VAL A 138 11.80 -12.19 18.55
CA VAL A 138 12.73 -11.06 18.57
C VAL A 138 14.17 -11.56 18.69
N ASP A 139 14.45 -12.46 19.64
CA ASP A 139 15.79 -13.00 19.87
C ASP A 139 16.31 -13.79 18.64
N ALA A 140 15.42 -14.45 17.87
CA ALA A 140 15.79 -15.14 16.65
C ALA A 140 16.40 -14.20 15.60
N MET A 141 15.94 -12.93 15.54
CA MET A 141 16.49 -11.95 14.61
C MET A 141 17.94 -11.55 14.94
N ASP A 142 18.39 -11.74 16.17
CA ASP A 142 19.75 -11.47 16.61
C ASP A 142 20.71 -12.64 16.26
N THR A 143 20.19 -13.75 15.72
CA THR A 143 21.01 -14.88 15.25
C THR A 143 21.21 -14.80 13.73
N PRO A 144 22.40 -15.19 13.20
CA PRO A 144 22.64 -15.19 11.76
C PRO A 144 21.62 -16.04 10.97
N ASP A 145 21.28 -17.22 11.48
CA ASP A 145 20.35 -18.15 10.83
C ASP A 145 18.91 -17.59 10.84
N GLY A 146 18.46 -17.05 11.97
CA GLY A 146 17.12 -16.47 12.10
C GLY A 146 16.94 -15.22 11.23
N SER A 147 17.91 -14.30 11.27
CA SER A 147 17.92 -13.11 10.41
C SER A 147 17.92 -13.50 8.92
N SER A 148 18.78 -14.44 8.51
CA SER A 148 18.82 -14.92 7.13
C SER A 148 17.51 -15.59 6.68
N ALA A 149 16.89 -16.39 7.56
CA ALA A 149 15.61 -17.04 7.28
C ALA A 149 14.48 -16.02 7.10
N MET A 150 14.38 -15.03 8.00
CA MET A 150 13.34 -13.98 7.94
C MET A 150 13.54 -13.07 6.72
N GLN A 151 14.78 -12.73 6.38
CA GLN A 151 15.07 -11.97 5.17
C GLN A 151 14.69 -12.76 3.90
N THR A 152 15.01 -14.06 3.86
CA THR A 152 14.70 -14.89 2.68
C THR A 152 13.20 -15.12 2.50
N LEU A 153 12.47 -15.37 3.60
CA LEU A 153 11.05 -15.71 3.55
C LEU A 153 10.13 -14.50 3.43
N TYR A 154 10.49 -13.40 4.07
CA TYR A 154 9.59 -12.25 4.27
C TYR A 154 10.23 -10.90 3.90
N GLY A 155 11.50 -10.85 3.53
CA GLY A 155 12.21 -9.58 3.28
C GLY A 155 12.34 -8.71 4.54
N MET A 156 12.36 -9.30 5.73
CA MET A 156 12.41 -8.61 7.01
C MET A 156 13.83 -8.50 7.53
N ASP A 157 14.27 -7.26 7.83
CA ASP A 157 15.60 -6.96 8.38
C ASP A 157 15.60 -6.92 9.91
N ALA A 158 14.45 -6.68 10.54
CA ALA A 158 14.33 -6.57 11.99
C ALA A 158 12.91 -6.90 12.46
N MET A 159 12.81 -7.27 13.73
CA MET A 159 11.55 -7.45 14.46
C MET A 159 11.57 -6.67 15.77
N GLN A 160 10.45 -6.09 16.15
CA GLN A 160 10.29 -5.43 17.44
C GLN A 160 8.90 -5.66 18.02
N VAL A 161 8.78 -5.47 19.33
CA VAL A 161 7.47 -5.52 19.97
C VAL A 161 6.62 -4.35 19.51
N ALA A 162 5.48 -4.67 18.89
CA ALA A 162 4.56 -3.65 18.38
C ALA A 162 3.91 -2.87 19.54
N GLN A 163 3.72 -1.57 19.33
CA GLN A 163 3.05 -0.67 20.25
C GLN A 163 1.83 -0.05 19.59
N ASP A 164 0.72 0.10 20.32
CA ASP A 164 -0.55 0.60 19.79
C ASP A 164 -0.42 1.98 19.10
N GLY A 165 0.45 2.84 19.64
CA GLY A 165 0.73 4.17 19.08
C GLY A 165 1.23 4.15 17.63
N GLN A 166 1.92 3.09 17.21
CA GLN A 166 2.47 2.94 15.86
C GLN A 166 1.38 2.80 14.78
N TYR A 167 0.14 2.48 15.17
CA TYR A 167 -0.99 2.29 14.26
C TYR A 167 -1.92 3.52 14.16
N GLN A 168 -1.62 4.61 14.86
CA GLN A 168 -2.54 5.75 14.96
C GLN A 168 -2.79 6.43 13.61
N ASP A 169 -1.74 6.68 12.82
CA ASP A 169 -1.89 7.35 11.53
C ASP A 169 -2.59 6.45 10.51
N PHE A 170 -2.31 5.15 10.52
CA PHE A 170 -3.05 4.18 9.72
C PHE A 170 -4.55 4.17 10.09
N ARG A 171 -4.88 4.14 11.39
CA ARG A 171 -6.29 4.19 11.85
C ARG A 171 -7.02 5.46 11.40
N LYS A 172 -6.35 6.62 11.39
CA LYS A 172 -6.93 7.87 10.89
C LYS A 172 -7.31 7.75 9.43
N VAL A 173 -6.38 7.26 8.60
CA VAL A 173 -6.62 7.10 7.16
C VAL A 173 -7.67 6.04 6.86
N VAL A 174 -7.66 4.91 7.60
CA VAL A 174 -8.72 3.89 7.52
C VAL A 174 -10.08 4.50 7.85
N LYS A 175 -10.18 5.33 8.89
CA LYS A 175 -11.42 6.04 9.23
C LYS A 175 -11.83 7.01 8.11
N ALA A 176 -10.88 7.73 7.51
CA ALA A 176 -11.13 8.66 6.41
C ALA A 176 -11.60 7.93 5.15
N SER A 177 -11.21 6.67 4.94
CA SER A 177 -11.72 5.87 3.80
C SER A 177 -13.23 5.62 3.86
N GLY A 178 -13.86 5.75 5.03
CA GLY A 178 -15.28 5.50 5.22
C GLY A 178 -15.68 4.02 5.16
N LEU A 179 -14.71 3.11 5.04
CA LEU A 179 -14.98 1.68 4.91
C LEU A 179 -15.30 1.04 6.27
N ASP A 180 -16.30 0.19 6.29
CA ASP A 180 -16.56 -0.73 7.42
C ASP A 180 -15.75 -2.03 7.22
N LEU A 181 -14.52 -2.05 7.76
CA LEU A 181 -13.62 -3.20 7.63
C LEU A 181 -14.20 -4.49 8.19
N LYS A 182 -15.14 -4.42 9.18
CA LYS A 182 -15.78 -5.62 9.73
C LYS A 182 -16.67 -6.32 8.71
N ASN A 183 -17.21 -5.58 7.76
CA ASN A 183 -18.03 -6.14 6.69
C ASN A 183 -17.20 -6.64 5.50
N LEU A 184 -15.93 -6.23 5.39
CA LEU A 184 -15.02 -6.69 4.35
C LEU A 184 -14.34 -8.03 4.72
N VAL A 185 -14.17 -8.31 6.01
CA VAL A 185 -13.56 -9.55 6.53
C VAL A 185 -14.69 -10.48 6.97
N LYS A 186 -15.21 -11.28 6.05
CA LYS A 186 -16.20 -12.34 6.32
C LYS A 186 -15.59 -13.70 6.06
#